data_f159cbcfa16a104715d6133f84eb77c8
#
_entry.id   f159cbcfa16a104715d6133f84eb77c8
#
_cell.length_a   1.000
_cell.length_b   1.000
_cell.length_c   1.000
_cell.angle_alpha   90.00
_cell.angle_beta   90.00
_cell.angle_gamma   90.00
#
_symmetry.space_group_name_H-M   'P 1'
#
loop_
_entity.id
_entity.type
_entity.pdbx_description
1 polymer ?
#
loop_
_entity_poly.entity_id
_entity_poly.type
_entity_poly.pdbx_seq_one_letter_code
_entity_poly.pdbx_strand_id
1 'polypeptide(L)'
;MKTSTTPSGSSEGTSLASEILRRFRLLQMDHTWTESLYATLQFPHRSQRSSLSLVDSTGLISEQISLNPSDFCPYSATGSATGGVVYANYGRPEDFNWLKSAGVSVVGCVVVMRVGGGVSFAEKVWLAEKSGASGALIYPDPADLPQDPRRLGLNAHTAVSEHVHLGSGDPFTPGFPSFNHTQFPSIQSSGLPLIPALPISATVAAKLLSQLSGPSCPSSWRSRLPYVRCVVGPEFSSGRRVKMSVHNVMTPVLLNNIFSSLEGRDEPDQYIILGAQRDSLGPGAVKSGVGTAILLELARTFSAMVKNGFSPRRSLLFVSWDGGDFGNVGATEWLEGYLSMLHLKAVAYFSLDQAVMGDDVLSAYSSPLLVDLLDAAIRQVEHPRHAGQTIFSQAEREGGSWRIMKPLYLNSGAYSFTAFAGVPAMELRFTEERAYPFVNTPLDTTSRLQEVLGGRLGVTGRSLGELVGEMVLRLAHDHILPLRIDSYAQAVLQFSAQLNKHSAELQSRGLSPQWVFSARGDYSRAAETLQRAIDNSDLHDPTTARFYNTRIMRVEYYFLSQYVSVVETPFRHVIHGRGDHTLSALAEHLALLTSDPERFDEKRFRRQLAFFTWTLQGAANALTGDVWSIHNTYTFTH
;
A
#
# COMPACT_ATOMS: atom_id res chain seq x y z
N MET A 1 15.06 14.33 15.36
CA MET A 1 13.77 13.95 14.74
C MET A 1 12.97 15.16 14.35
N LYS A 2 12.11 15.03 13.35
CA LYS A 2 11.33 16.14 12.79
C LYS A 2 10.42 16.78 13.82
N THR A 3 10.59 18.07 14.02
CA THR A 3 9.67 18.94 14.78
C THR A 3 8.84 19.83 13.87
N SER A 4 9.16 19.87 12.57
CA SER A 4 8.51 20.70 11.55
C SER A 4 8.06 19.87 10.35
N THR A 5 7.11 20.38 9.60
CA THR A 5 6.66 19.82 8.31
C THR A 5 7.79 19.87 7.28
N THR A 6 7.89 18.84 6.44
CA THR A 6 8.89 18.77 5.36
C THR A 6 8.24 18.34 4.05
N PRO A 7 7.30 19.14 3.51
CA PRO A 7 6.67 18.82 2.24
C PRO A 7 7.68 18.76 1.10
N SER A 8 7.39 17.92 0.12
CA SER A 8 8.18 17.85 -1.12
C SER A 8 8.21 19.22 -1.81
N GLY A 9 9.39 19.63 -2.26
CA GLY A 9 9.61 20.91 -2.93
C GLY A 9 9.71 22.13 -2.00
N SER A 10 9.57 21.95 -0.67
CA SER A 10 9.80 23.03 0.29
C SER A 10 11.29 23.21 0.62
N SER A 11 11.65 24.36 1.17
CA SER A 11 13.01 24.64 1.67
C SER A 11 13.40 23.67 2.79
N GLU A 12 12.47 23.35 3.67
CA GLU A 12 12.63 22.42 4.77
C GLU A 12 12.84 20.98 4.24
N GLY A 13 12.06 20.58 3.25
CA GLY A 13 12.23 19.29 2.57
C GLY A 13 13.58 19.17 1.88
N THR A 14 14.02 20.23 1.20
CA THR A 14 15.34 20.28 0.54
C THR A 14 16.48 20.25 1.55
N SER A 15 16.36 20.97 2.66
CA SER A 15 17.36 20.93 3.75
C SER A 15 17.46 19.55 4.36
N LEU A 16 16.34 18.87 4.59
CA LEU A 16 16.35 17.50 5.10
C LEU A 16 17.00 16.53 4.11
N ALA A 17 16.71 16.65 2.81
CA ALA A 17 17.36 15.84 1.78
C ALA A 17 18.88 16.01 1.79
N SER A 18 19.35 17.26 1.90
CA SER A 18 20.77 17.57 2.01
C SER A 18 21.42 16.97 3.25
N GLU A 19 20.74 17.00 4.38
CA GLU A 19 21.21 16.38 5.63
C GLU A 19 21.29 14.85 5.52
N ILE A 20 20.30 14.20 4.92
CA ILE A 20 20.34 12.76 4.69
C ILE A 20 21.51 12.38 3.77
N LEU A 21 21.69 13.12 2.68
CA LEU A 21 22.81 12.92 1.77
C LEU A 21 24.16 13.07 2.49
N ARG A 22 24.30 14.12 3.32
CA ARG A 22 25.50 14.35 4.13
C ARG A 22 25.77 13.17 5.08
N ARG A 23 24.75 12.67 5.76
CA ARG A 23 24.88 11.52 6.68
C ARG A 23 25.30 10.26 5.96
N PHE A 24 24.75 9.94 4.81
CA PHE A 24 25.20 8.81 4.00
C PHE A 24 26.67 8.95 3.57
N ARG A 25 27.09 10.15 3.16
CA ARG A 25 28.49 10.42 2.79
C ARG A 25 29.46 10.22 3.96
N LEU A 26 29.05 10.58 5.18
CA LEU A 26 29.86 10.35 6.38
C LEU A 26 30.07 8.86 6.70
N LEU A 27 29.17 7.99 6.26
CA LEU A 27 29.32 6.54 6.43
C LEU A 27 30.37 5.92 5.51
N GLN A 28 30.82 6.66 4.49
CA GLN A 28 31.80 6.18 3.49
C GLN A 28 31.37 4.86 2.84
N MET A 29 30.10 4.82 2.40
CA MET A 29 29.56 3.71 1.62
C MET A 29 30.22 3.67 0.24
N ASP A 30 30.09 2.55 -0.47
CA ASP A 30 30.74 2.41 -1.79
C ASP A 30 30.20 3.43 -2.79
N HIS A 31 28.90 3.67 -2.79
CA HIS A 31 28.26 4.66 -3.65
C HIS A 31 27.22 5.45 -2.88
N THR A 32 27.15 6.77 -3.12
CA THR A 32 26.10 7.65 -2.59
C THR A 32 25.74 8.69 -3.64
N TRP A 33 24.48 8.75 -4.03
CA TRP A 33 24.02 9.68 -5.08
C TRP A 33 22.58 10.12 -4.89
N THR A 34 22.16 11.07 -5.70
CA THR A 34 20.79 11.57 -5.75
C THR A 34 20.24 11.37 -7.16
N GLU A 35 19.01 10.90 -7.27
CA GLU A 35 18.25 10.90 -8.51
C GLU A 35 17.09 11.88 -8.37
N SER A 36 16.91 12.74 -9.37
CA SER A 36 15.90 13.79 -9.37
C SER A 36 14.82 13.52 -10.41
N LEU A 37 13.58 13.80 -10.02
CA LEU A 37 12.39 13.61 -10.83
C LEU A 37 11.56 14.90 -10.82
N TYR A 38 10.84 15.18 -11.91
CA TYR A 38 9.90 16.29 -11.99
C TYR A 38 8.47 15.76 -12.04
N ALA A 39 7.88 15.60 -10.86
CA ALA A 39 6.52 15.10 -10.75
C ALA A 39 5.52 16.25 -10.58
N THR A 40 4.30 16.04 -11.04
CA THR A 40 3.19 16.96 -10.82
C THR A 40 2.52 16.64 -9.50
N LEU A 41 2.68 17.51 -8.51
CA LEU A 41 2.03 17.43 -7.20
C LEU A 41 0.88 18.44 -7.13
N GLN A 42 0.00 18.26 -6.14
CA GLN A 42 -1.10 19.18 -5.91
C GLN A 42 -0.99 19.83 -4.53
N PHE A 43 -1.23 21.13 -4.47
CA PHE A 43 -1.23 21.92 -3.23
C PHE A 43 -2.47 22.79 -3.15
N PRO A 44 -2.86 23.24 -1.93
CA PRO A 44 -3.92 24.22 -1.79
C PRO A 44 -3.59 25.52 -2.54
N HIS A 45 -4.59 26.11 -3.15
CA HIS A 45 -4.42 27.41 -3.84
C HIS A 45 -4.15 28.51 -2.80
N ARG A 46 -3.16 29.36 -3.04
CA ARG A 46 -2.72 30.36 -2.06
C ARG A 46 -3.74 31.47 -1.79
N SER A 47 -4.46 31.93 -2.80
CA SER A 47 -5.41 33.04 -2.71
C SER A 47 -6.87 32.61 -2.69
N GLN A 48 -7.21 31.49 -3.31
CA GLN A 48 -8.56 30.94 -3.30
C GLN A 48 -8.62 29.74 -2.36
N ARG A 49 -9.28 29.91 -1.24
CA ARG A 49 -9.39 28.85 -0.23
C ARG A 49 -10.55 27.90 -0.55
N SER A 50 -10.34 26.64 -0.29
CA SER A 50 -11.43 25.66 -0.26
C SER A 50 -12.42 26.05 0.83
N SER A 51 -13.72 25.79 0.58
CA SER A 51 -14.79 26.22 1.48
C SER A 51 -15.87 25.18 1.64
N LEU A 52 -16.55 25.25 2.75
CA LEU A 52 -17.72 24.43 3.08
C LEU A 52 -18.78 25.35 3.70
N SER A 53 -19.99 25.29 3.17
CA SER A 53 -21.10 26.13 3.63
C SER A 53 -22.43 25.39 3.53
N LEU A 54 -23.40 25.89 4.31
CA LEU A 54 -24.78 25.50 4.18
C LEU A 54 -25.51 26.54 3.34
N VAL A 55 -26.30 26.10 2.39
CA VAL A 55 -27.10 26.95 1.50
C VAL A 55 -28.59 26.67 1.68
N ASP A 56 -29.40 27.70 1.48
CA ASP A 56 -30.86 27.58 1.49
C ASP A 56 -31.39 27.04 0.14
N SER A 57 -32.69 26.97 0.02
CA SER A 57 -33.38 26.49 -1.20
C SER A 57 -33.12 27.38 -2.44
N THR A 58 -32.69 28.62 -2.24
CA THR A 58 -32.36 29.57 -3.31
C THR A 58 -30.89 29.50 -3.73
N GLY A 59 -30.08 28.75 -2.98
CA GLY A 59 -28.64 28.64 -3.21
C GLY A 59 -27.80 29.71 -2.50
N LEU A 60 -28.43 30.57 -1.69
CA LEU A 60 -27.72 31.55 -0.90
C LEU A 60 -27.08 30.90 0.33
N ILE A 61 -25.86 31.34 0.66
CA ILE A 61 -25.13 30.86 1.84
C ILE A 61 -25.84 31.32 3.10
N SER A 62 -26.39 30.37 3.86
CA SER A 62 -27.00 30.63 5.15
C SER A 62 -26.00 30.54 6.30
N GLU A 63 -24.94 29.74 6.14
CA GLU A 63 -23.92 29.53 7.14
C GLU A 63 -22.60 29.10 6.49
N GLN A 64 -21.50 29.75 6.88
CA GLN A 64 -20.15 29.36 6.48
C GLN A 64 -19.54 28.47 7.56
N ILE A 65 -18.99 27.32 7.15
CA ILE A 65 -18.29 26.40 8.05
C ILE A 65 -16.79 26.68 7.96
N SER A 66 -16.16 26.91 9.12
CA SER A 66 -14.73 27.18 9.18
C SER A 66 -13.93 25.90 8.92
N LEU A 67 -12.98 25.98 8.00
CA LEU A 67 -12.02 24.93 7.69
C LEU A 67 -10.60 25.42 7.95
N ASN A 68 -9.70 24.51 8.30
CA ASN A 68 -8.27 24.83 8.35
C ASN A 68 -7.71 24.89 6.91
N PRO A 69 -7.11 26.00 6.47
CA PRO A 69 -6.61 26.14 5.10
C PRO A 69 -5.51 25.15 4.71
N SER A 70 -4.81 24.57 5.68
CA SER A 70 -3.76 23.59 5.42
C SER A 70 -4.29 22.16 5.22
N ASP A 71 -5.55 21.91 5.55
CA ASP A 71 -6.18 20.61 5.39
C ASP A 71 -6.67 20.44 3.95
N PHE A 72 -6.18 19.45 3.26
CA PHE A 72 -6.60 19.14 1.90
C PHE A 72 -6.35 17.66 1.58
N CYS A 73 -7.05 17.15 0.58
CA CYS A 73 -6.79 15.84 0.01
C CYS A 73 -6.01 16.01 -1.30
N PRO A 74 -4.69 15.73 -1.32
CA PRO A 74 -3.92 15.82 -2.55
C PRO A 74 -4.56 15.03 -3.70
N TYR A 75 -4.60 15.63 -4.88
CA TYR A 75 -5.23 15.12 -6.09
C TYR A 75 -6.76 15.10 -6.10
N SER A 76 -7.41 15.78 -5.18
CA SER A 76 -8.84 16.07 -5.31
C SER A 76 -9.13 16.81 -6.62
N ALA A 77 -10.30 16.53 -7.22
CA ALA A 77 -10.78 17.39 -8.28
C ALA A 77 -11.00 18.81 -7.75
N THR A 78 -10.68 19.81 -8.55
CA THR A 78 -10.99 21.22 -8.28
C THR A 78 -12.40 21.49 -8.81
N GLY A 79 -13.23 22.12 -8.00
CA GLY A 79 -14.61 22.42 -8.36
C GLY A 79 -15.52 22.54 -7.16
N SER A 80 -16.80 22.66 -7.44
CA SER A 80 -17.85 22.81 -6.44
C SER A 80 -18.88 21.71 -6.55
N ALA A 81 -19.42 21.29 -5.41
CA ALA A 81 -20.54 20.37 -5.32
C ALA A 81 -21.59 20.95 -4.35
N THR A 82 -22.86 20.87 -4.76
CA THR A 82 -23.98 21.31 -3.93
C THR A 82 -25.04 20.21 -3.93
N GLY A 83 -25.50 19.82 -2.77
CA GLY A 83 -26.52 18.77 -2.66
C GLY A 83 -26.86 18.41 -1.23
N GLY A 84 -27.72 17.40 -1.09
CA GLY A 84 -27.98 16.76 0.18
C GLY A 84 -26.73 16.02 0.68
N VAL A 85 -26.78 15.58 1.93
CA VAL A 85 -25.68 14.85 2.57
C VAL A 85 -26.11 13.43 2.88
N VAL A 86 -25.29 12.46 2.45
CA VAL A 86 -25.49 11.04 2.79
C VAL A 86 -24.31 10.58 3.65
N TYR A 87 -24.62 9.99 4.79
CA TYR A 87 -23.65 9.31 5.65
C TYR A 87 -23.46 7.87 5.16
N ALA A 88 -22.25 7.53 4.77
CA ALA A 88 -21.89 6.25 4.17
C ALA A 88 -20.92 5.42 5.00
N ASN A 89 -20.95 5.54 6.33
CA ASN A 89 -20.07 4.80 7.24
C ASN A 89 -18.58 4.94 6.86
N TYR A 90 -17.89 3.85 6.57
CA TYR A 90 -16.49 3.89 6.12
C TYR A 90 -16.32 4.09 4.61
N GLY A 91 -17.39 4.14 3.83
CA GLY A 91 -17.32 4.22 2.38
C GLY A 91 -16.81 2.95 1.70
N ARG A 92 -17.04 1.79 2.32
CA ARG A 92 -16.71 0.47 1.77
C ARG A 92 -17.77 0.03 0.74
N PRO A 93 -17.48 -0.96 -0.12
CA PRO A 93 -18.48 -1.50 -1.05
C PRO A 93 -19.75 -1.95 -0.35
N GLU A 94 -19.64 -2.65 0.78
CA GLU A 94 -20.79 -3.11 1.58
C GLU A 94 -21.61 -1.94 2.15
N ASP A 95 -21.00 -0.82 2.46
CA ASP A 95 -21.69 0.37 2.97
C ASP A 95 -22.55 1.02 1.87
N PHE A 96 -22.03 1.16 0.67
CA PHE A 96 -22.80 1.66 -0.48
C PHE A 96 -23.89 0.67 -0.93
N ASN A 97 -23.64 -0.63 -0.85
CA ASN A 97 -24.64 -1.66 -1.15
C ASN A 97 -25.81 -1.59 -0.15
N TRP A 98 -25.53 -1.38 1.12
CA TRP A 98 -26.57 -1.21 2.13
C TRP A 98 -27.44 0.03 1.85
N LEU A 99 -26.82 1.18 1.52
CA LEU A 99 -27.55 2.40 1.16
C LEU A 99 -28.48 2.16 -0.02
N LYS A 100 -28.02 1.47 -1.04
CA LYS A 100 -28.83 1.09 -2.20
C LYS A 100 -29.99 0.19 -1.81
N SER A 101 -29.78 -0.80 -0.96
CA SER A 101 -30.83 -1.70 -0.46
C SER A 101 -31.86 -0.98 0.41
N ALA A 102 -31.44 0.05 1.13
CA ALA A 102 -32.33 0.89 1.94
C ALA A 102 -33.08 1.96 1.12
N GLY A 103 -32.90 1.99 -0.19
CA GLY A 103 -33.55 2.96 -1.08
C GLY A 103 -32.96 4.37 -0.99
N VAL A 104 -31.76 4.54 -0.46
CA VAL A 104 -31.06 5.82 -0.34
C VAL A 104 -30.18 6.04 -1.55
N SER A 105 -30.49 7.06 -2.35
CA SER A 105 -29.66 7.47 -3.49
C SER A 105 -28.60 8.47 -3.05
N VAL A 106 -27.34 8.21 -3.45
CA VAL A 106 -26.21 9.14 -3.26
C VAL A 106 -26.00 10.04 -4.47
N VAL A 107 -26.76 9.86 -5.55
CA VAL A 107 -26.62 10.63 -6.79
C VAL A 107 -26.81 12.11 -6.53
N GLY A 108 -25.82 12.91 -6.93
CA GLY A 108 -25.82 14.36 -6.74
C GLY A 108 -25.64 14.82 -5.29
N CYS A 109 -25.39 13.91 -4.36
CA CYS A 109 -25.17 14.21 -2.95
C CYS A 109 -23.70 14.35 -2.62
N VAL A 110 -23.41 15.03 -1.50
CA VAL A 110 -22.11 15.02 -0.84
C VAL A 110 -22.10 13.88 0.18
N VAL A 111 -21.16 12.97 0.04
CA VAL A 111 -21.06 11.79 0.90
C VAL A 111 -20.10 12.09 2.06
N VAL A 112 -20.54 11.85 3.29
CA VAL A 112 -19.71 11.93 4.49
C VAL A 112 -19.31 10.53 4.92
N MET A 113 -18.01 10.30 5.05
CA MET A 113 -17.44 9.00 5.41
C MET A 113 -16.44 9.17 6.55
N ARG A 114 -16.34 8.18 7.40
CA ARG A 114 -15.34 8.18 8.47
C ARG A 114 -14.04 7.49 8.03
N VAL A 115 -12.93 7.95 8.58
CA VAL A 115 -11.59 7.36 8.39
C VAL A 115 -11.59 5.91 8.89
N GLY A 116 -10.85 5.04 8.23
CA GLY A 116 -10.71 3.64 8.62
C GLY A 116 -11.57 2.68 7.79
N GLY A 117 -11.94 1.56 8.38
CA GLY A 117 -12.71 0.52 7.70
C GLY A 117 -11.93 -0.32 6.71
N GLY A 118 -10.60 -0.23 6.71
CA GLY A 118 -9.75 -1.00 5.81
C GLY A 118 -9.68 -0.47 4.38
N VAL A 119 -10.20 0.71 4.11
CA VAL A 119 -10.16 1.38 2.80
C VAL A 119 -9.47 2.74 2.90
N SER A 120 -8.64 3.04 1.90
CA SER A 120 -7.94 4.33 1.81
C SER A 120 -8.89 5.47 1.43
N PHE A 121 -8.44 6.71 1.60
CA PHE A 121 -9.19 7.88 1.13
C PHE A 121 -9.46 7.81 -0.38
N ALA A 122 -8.49 7.40 -1.16
CA ALA A 122 -8.65 7.24 -2.60
C ALA A 122 -9.75 6.23 -2.96
N GLU A 123 -9.80 5.10 -2.27
CA GLU A 123 -10.84 4.08 -2.47
C GLU A 123 -12.22 4.59 -2.06
N LYS A 124 -12.31 5.32 -0.93
CA LYS A 124 -13.56 5.93 -0.46
C LYS A 124 -14.12 6.90 -1.51
N VAL A 125 -13.29 7.80 -2.01
CA VAL A 125 -13.70 8.80 -3.00
C VAL A 125 -14.08 8.15 -4.32
N TRP A 126 -13.33 7.15 -4.76
CA TRP A 126 -13.63 6.41 -5.97
C TRP A 126 -14.98 5.68 -5.89
N LEU A 127 -15.27 5.01 -4.78
CA LEU A 127 -16.55 4.33 -4.56
C LEU A 127 -17.72 5.31 -4.47
N ALA A 128 -17.53 6.47 -3.82
CA ALA A 128 -18.52 7.53 -3.78
C ALA A 128 -18.83 8.06 -5.20
N GLU A 129 -17.81 8.32 -5.99
CA GLU A 129 -17.95 8.75 -7.38
C GLU A 129 -18.68 7.72 -8.25
N LYS A 130 -18.32 6.44 -8.13
CA LYS A 130 -19.00 5.34 -8.83
C LYS A 130 -20.45 5.16 -8.43
N SER A 131 -20.79 5.52 -7.21
CA SER A 131 -22.17 5.52 -6.72
C SER A 131 -22.98 6.76 -7.13
N GLY A 132 -22.33 7.73 -7.80
CA GLY A 132 -22.97 8.93 -8.32
C GLY A 132 -22.89 10.17 -7.42
N ALA A 133 -22.10 10.12 -6.34
CA ALA A 133 -21.86 11.27 -5.48
C ALA A 133 -21.20 12.44 -6.23
N SER A 134 -21.52 13.67 -5.84
CA SER A 134 -20.95 14.89 -6.43
C SER A 134 -19.78 15.45 -5.63
N GLY A 135 -19.57 14.98 -4.40
CA GLY A 135 -18.48 15.36 -3.53
C GLY A 135 -18.31 14.40 -2.37
N ALA A 136 -17.15 14.45 -1.72
CA ALA A 136 -16.82 13.58 -0.59
C ALA A 136 -16.19 14.38 0.55
N LEU A 137 -16.61 14.09 1.77
CA LEU A 137 -16.06 14.63 3.01
C LEU A 137 -15.65 13.45 3.90
N ILE A 138 -14.42 13.48 4.43
CA ILE A 138 -13.88 12.38 5.23
C ILE A 138 -13.45 12.92 6.60
N TYR A 139 -13.89 12.27 7.67
CA TYR A 139 -13.64 12.70 9.04
C TYR A 139 -13.18 11.56 9.95
N PRO A 140 -12.36 11.83 10.98
CA PRO A 140 -12.01 10.87 12.02
C PRO A 140 -13.13 10.77 13.06
N ASP A 141 -13.70 9.56 13.23
CA ASP A 141 -14.77 9.36 14.23
C ASP A 141 -14.17 8.98 15.59
N PRO A 142 -14.62 9.62 16.69
CA PRO A 142 -14.17 9.26 18.04
C PRO A 142 -14.47 7.81 18.46
N ALA A 143 -15.40 7.13 17.78
CA ALA A 143 -15.68 5.72 18.02
C ALA A 143 -14.52 4.80 17.64
N ASP A 144 -13.72 5.21 16.64
CA ASP A 144 -12.60 4.44 16.09
C ASP A 144 -11.26 4.80 16.74
N LEU A 145 -11.25 5.75 17.67
CA LEU A 145 -10.05 6.29 18.29
C LEU A 145 -9.97 5.91 19.78
N PRO A 146 -8.76 5.88 20.36
CA PRO A 146 -8.59 5.65 21.79
C PRO A 146 -9.34 6.69 22.62
N GLN A 147 -10.04 6.24 23.66
CA GLN A 147 -10.93 7.08 24.47
C GLN A 147 -10.32 7.65 25.74
N ASP A 148 -9.03 7.55 25.88
CA ASP A 148 -8.38 8.19 27.03
C ASP A 148 -8.27 9.70 26.79
N PRO A 149 -9.10 10.54 27.44
CA PRO A 149 -9.08 11.98 27.23
C PRO A 149 -7.79 12.64 27.74
N ARG A 150 -6.94 11.90 28.47
CA ARG A 150 -5.73 12.46 29.09
C ARG A 150 -4.46 12.25 28.25
N ARG A 151 -4.44 11.29 27.33
CA ARG A 151 -3.18 10.88 26.71
C ARG A 151 -3.19 10.72 25.20
N LEU A 152 -4.25 10.19 24.57
CA LEU A 152 -4.13 9.61 23.24
C LEU A 152 -5.28 9.93 22.30
N GLY A 153 -6.15 10.86 22.65
CA GLY A 153 -7.27 11.25 21.80
C GLY A 153 -6.89 12.27 20.75
N LEU A 154 -7.25 12.02 19.50
CA LEU A 154 -7.31 13.08 18.52
C LEU A 154 -8.39 14.08 18.96
N ASN A 155 -8.07 15.39 19.00
CA ASN A 155 -9.07 16.36 19.38
C ASN A 155 -10.15 16.49 18.30
N ALA A 156 -11.34 16.98 18.69
CA ALA A 156 -12.50 17.05 17.81
C ALA A 156 -12.34 18.05 16.65
N HIS A 157 -11.32 18.89 16.66
CA HIS A 157 -11.09 19.97 15.68
C HIS A 157 -10.01 19.62 14.65
N THR A 158 -9.39 18.46 14.74
CA THR A 158 -8.32 18.04 13.85
C THR A 158 -8.84 17.14 12.75
N ALA A 159 -8.52 17.46 11.49
CA ALA A 159 -8.79 16.64 10.33
C ALA A 159 -7.59 15.73 10.00
N VAL A 160 -7.86 14.64 9.28
CA VAL A 160 -6.84 13.73 8.74
C VAL A 160 -6.74 13.95 7.24
N SER A 161 -5.55 14.30 6.75
CA SER A 161 -5.29 14.58 5.34
C SER A 161 -4.55 13.43 4.67
N GLU A 162 -5.10 12.92 3.56
CA GLU A 162 -4.50 11.85 2.77
C GLU A 162 -4.81 12.08 1.29
N HIS A 163 -3.93 11.62 0.39
CA HIS A 163 -4.14 11.74 -1.05
C HIS A 163 -5.33 10.88 -1.52
N VAL A 164 -5.96 11.32 -2.59
CA VAL A 164 -7.16 10.67 -3.17
C VAL A 164 -6.95 10.17 -4.60
N HIS A 165 -5.73 10.13 -5.08
CA HIS A 165 -5.39 9.43 -6.31
C HIS A 165 -5.42 7.91 -6.07
N LEU A 166 -6.32 7.20 -6.74
CA LEU A 166 -6.40 5.74 -6.68
C LEU A 166 -5.33 5.14 -7.60
N GLY A 167 -4.14 5.00 -7.06
CA GLY A 167 -2.98 4.55 -7.79
C GLY A 167 -1.72 4.88 -7.04
N SER A 168 -0.60 4.85 -7.73
CA SER A 168 0.71 5.20 -7.19
C SER A 168 1.51 5.96 -8.25
N GLY A 169 2.36 6.87 -7.81
CA GLY A 169 3.19 7.67 -8.70
C GLY A 169 2.53 8.94 -9.21
N ASP A 170 3.15 9.57 -10.20
CA ASP A 170 2.65 10.78 -10.83
C ASP A 170 1.42 10.47 -11.68
N PRO A 171 0.24 11.04 -11.36
CA PRO A 171 -0.99 10.77 -12.10
C PRO A 171 -0.98 11.26 -13.55
N PHE A 172 -0.02 12.08 -13.94
CA PHE A 172 0.09 12.66 -15.27
C PHE A 172 1.11 11.95 -16.18
N THR A 173 1.81 10.96 -15.63
CA THR A 173 2.74 10.09 -16.35
C THR A 173 2.56 8.62 -15.98
N PRO A 174 1.32 8.08 -16.00
CA PRO A 174 1.08 6.70 -15.56
C PRO A 174 1.86 5.71 -16.44
N GLY A 175 2.65 4.84 -15.81
CA GLY A 175 3.46 3.83 -16.49
C GLY A 175 4.83 4.31 -16.98
N PHE A 176 5.14 5.60 -16.87
CA PHE A 176 6.40 6.20 -17.33
C PHE A 176 7.02 7.12 -16.28
N PRO A 177 8.36 7.17 -16.16
CA PRO A 177 8.99 8.04 -15.18
C PRO A 177 8.85 9.53 -15.53
N SER A 178 8.65 10.36 -14.52
CA SER A 178 8.56 11.82 -14.64
C SER A 178 9.94 12.48 -14.74
N PHE A 179 10.59 12.37 -15.90
CA PHE A 179 11.83 13.10 -16.17
C PHE A 179 11.57 14.49 -16.76
N ASN A 180 12.50 15.43 -16.52
CA ASN A 180 12.40 16.83 -16.98
C ASN A 180 12.20 16.98 -18.50
N HIS A 181 12.60 15.99 -19.27
CA HIS A 181 12.56 16.01 -20.74
C HIS A 181 11.62 14.95 -21.32
N THR A 182 10.63 14.49 -20.56
CA THR A 182 9.68 13.51 -21.06
C THR A 182 8.83 14.14 -22.17
N GLN A 183 8.97 13.63 -23.39
CA GLN A 183 8.23 14.11 -24.58
C GLN A 183 6.98 13.27 -24.85
N PHE A 184 6.48 12.53 -23.88
CA PHE A 184 5.27 11.76 -24.03
C PHE A 184 4.03 12.67 -23.92
N PRO A 185 2.96 12.37 -24.69
CA PRO A 185 1.70 13.08 -24.49
C PRO A 185 1.23 12.89 -23.05
N SER A 186 0.79 13.96 -22.43
CA SER A 186 0.23 13.92 -21.08
C SER A 186 -1.01 13.02 -21.06
N ILE A 187 -0.92 11.88 -20.38
CA ILE A 187 -2.03 10.96 -20.16
C ILE A 187 -2.38 11.05 -18.68
N GLN A 188 -3.64 11.34 -18.38
CA GLN A 188 -4.10 11.35 -16.99
C GLN A 188 -4.41 9.92 -16.53
N SER A 189 -4.02 9.62 -15.29
CA SER A 189 -4.41 8.37 -14.61
C SER A 189 -5.93 8.28 -14.50
N SER A 190 -6.48 7.10 -14.77
CA SER A 190 -7.89 6.79 -14.53
C SER A 190 -8.28 6.78 -13.05
N GLY A 191 -7.28 6.77 -12.15
CA GLY A 191 -7.46 6.83 -10.70
C GLY A 191 -7.61 8.24 -10.13
N LEU A 192 -7.45 9.29 -10.94
CA LEU A 192 -7.74 10.65 -10.49
C LEU A 192 -9.25 10.82 -10.27
N PRO A 193 -9.68 11.34 -9.10
CA PRO A 193 -11.09 11.57 -8.85
C PRO A 193 -11.65 12.69 -9.71
N LEU A 194 -12.91 12.54 -10.13
CA LEU A 194 -13.65 13.54 -10.88
C LEU A 194 -14.53 14.42 -9.96
N ILE A 195 -14.65 14.03 -8.69
CA ILE A 195 -15.41 14.78 -7.69
C ILE A 195 -14.47 15.44 -6.66
N PRO A 196 -14.84 16.61 -6.12
CA PRO A 196 -14.07 17.25 -5.06
C PRO A 196 -14.15 16.46 -3.76
N ALA A 197 -13.03 16.42 -3.03
CA ALA A 197 -12.92 15.79 -1.72
C ALA A 197 -12.22 16.72 -0.74
N LEU A 198 -12.70 16.76 0.50
CA LEU A 198 -12.11 17.52 1.61
C LEU A 198 -12.03 16.67 2.87
N PRO A 199 -10.94 16.80 3.62
CA PRO A 199 -10.89 16.30 4.99
C PRO A 199 -11.60 17.30 5.91
N ILE A 200 -12.37 16.78 6.85
CA ILE A 200 -13.07 17.58 7.86
C ILE A 200 -12.82 17.01 9.25
N SER A 201 -13.00 17.85 10.27
CA SER A 201 -12.91 17.43 11.66
C SER A 201 -14.19 16.74 12.15
N ALA A 202 -14.10 16.06 13.28
CA ALA A 202 -15.28 15.46 13.94
C ALA A 202 -16.33 16.53 14.29
N THR A 203 -15.91 17.73 14.71
CA THR A 203 -16.82 18.83 15.00
C THR A 203 -17.61 19.26 13.77
N VAL A 204 -16.96 19.40 12.63
CA VAL A 204 -17.63 19.73 11.36
C VAL A 204 -18.57 18.61 10.94
N ALA A 205 -18.14 17.37 11.04
CA ALA A 205 -18.99 16.21 10.73
C ALA A 205 -20.23 16.15 11.63
N ALA A 206 -20.07 16.38 12.94
CA ALA A 206 -21.19 16.42 13.88
C ALA A 206 -22.21 17.50 13.51
N LYS A 207 -21.74 18.67 13.10
CA LYS A 207 -22.59 19.77 12.66
C LYS A 207 -23.44 19.42 11.44
N LEU A 208 -22.86 18.72 10.47
CA LEU A 208 -23.58 18.26 9.28
C LEU A 208 -24.53 17.12 9.60
N LEU A 209 -24.04 16.09 10.28
CA LEU A 209 -24.79 14.86 10.52
C LEU A 209 -25.93 15.03 11.53
N SER A 210 -25.84 15.98 12.46
CA SER A 210 -26.90 16.28 13.42
C SER A 210 -28.17 16.84 12.78
N GLN A 211 -28.08 17.35 11.57
CA GLN A 211 -29.19 17.98 10.84
C GLN A 211 -29.87 17.04 9.84
N LEU A 212 -29.35 15.83 9.68
CA LEU A 212 -29.89 14.88 8.70
C LEU A 212 -31.22 14.31 9.14
N SER A 213 -32.07 14.05 8.15
CA SER A 213 -33.28 13.24 8.26
C SER A 213 -33.15 12.05 7.30
N GLY A 214 -34.06 11.07 7.46
CA GLY A 214 -34.10 9.89 6.61
C GLY A 214 -34.00 8.59 7.38
N PRO A 215 -33.73 7.46 6.72
CA PRO A 215 -33.66 6.16 7.35
C PRO A 215 -32.58 6.11 8.45
N SER A 216 -32.86 5.35 9.50
CA SER A 216 -31.88 5.07 10.56
C SER A 216 -30.77 4.18 10.01
N CYS A 217 -29.54 4.46 10.41
CA CYS A 217 -28.40 3.63 10.02
C CYS A 217 -28.38 2.30 10.81
N PRO A 218 -27.68 1.28 10.31
CA PRO A 218 -27.41 0.07 11.07
C PRO A 218 -26.71 0.37 12.40
N SER A 219 -26.92 -0.47 13.39
CA SER A 219 -26.30 -0.28 14.72
C SER A 219 -24.78 -0.25 14.68
N SER A 220 -24.17 -0.98 13.74
CA SER A 220 -22.73 -0.99 13.52
C SER A 220 -22.16 0.31 12.94
N TRP A 221 -23.00 1.19 12.39
CA TRP A 221 -22.59 2.49 11.84
C TRP A 221 -22.59 3.61 12.86
N ARG A 222 -23.05 3.35 14.08
CA ARG A 222 -23.16 4.39 15.11
C ARG A 222 -21.82 5.02 15.39
N SER A 223 -21.79 6.34 15.23
CA SER A 223 -20.67 7.18 15.60
C SER A 223 -20.72 7.56 17.08
N ARG A 224 -19.61 8.12 17.59
CA ARG A 224 -19.59 8.77 18.91
C ARG A 224 -19.55 10.28 18.80
N LEU A 225 -20.13 10.81 17.76
CA LEU A 225 -20.27 12.25 17.60
C LEU A 225 -21.31 12.79 18.60
N PRO A 226 -21.01 13.88 19.32
CA PRO A 226 -21.96 14.47 20.27
C PRO A 226 -23.24 14.96 19.59
N TYR A 227 -24.38 14.64 20.18
CA TYR A 227 -25.69 15.11 19.73
C TYR A 227 -26.09 14.68 18.31
N VAL A 228 -25.46 13.65 17.79
CA VAL A 228 -25.78 13.11 16.46
C VAL A 228 -26.62 11.85 16.60
N ARG A 229 -27.81 11.88 16.03
CA ARG A 229 -28.64 10.70 15.81
C ARG A 229 -28.21 10.05 14.48
N CYS A 230 -27.99 8.74 14.49
CA CYS A 230 -27.53 8.04 13.29
C CYS A 230 -28.66 7.83 12.28
N VAL A 231 -28.75 8.74 11.36
CA VAL A 231 -29.61 8.69 10.17
C VAL A 231 -28.78 9.00 8.94
N VAL A 232 -29.12 8.44 7.79
CA VAL A 232 -28.24 8.45 6.62
C VAL A 232 -28.50 9.62 5.65
N GLY A 233 -29.53 10.39 5.84
CA GLY A 233 -29.91 11.47 4.91
C GLY A 233 -30.81 10.94 3.78
N PRO A 234 -30.86 11.63 2.61
CA PRO A 234 -29.98 12.72 2.15
C PRO A 234 -30.41 14.13 2.56
N GLU A 235 -31.58 14.32 3.13
CA GLU A 235 -32.14 15.64 3.39
C GLU A 235 -31.81 16.17 4.77
N PHE A 236 -31.66 17.49 4.89
CA PHE A 236 -31.60 18.17 6.18
C PHE A 236 -33.01 18.50 6.68
N SER A 237 -33.21 18.39 7.99
CA SER A 237 -34.46 18.78 8.65
C SER A 237 -34.84 20.23 8.39
N SER A 238 -33.86 21.10 8.16
CA SER A 238 -34.04 22.52 7.84
C SER A 238 -34.31 22.82 6.37
N GLY A 239 -34.27 21.81 5.49
CA GLY A 239 -34.38 22.00 4.04
C GLY A 239 -33.13 22.61 3.38
N ARG A 240 -32.03 22.83 4.14
CA ARG A 240 -30.76 23.33 3.62
C ARG A 240 -29.97 22.23 2.89
N ARG A 241 -28.96 22.64 2.14
CA ARG A 241 -28.03 21.75 1.44
C ARG A 241 -26.59 22.17 1.76
N VAL A 242 -25.65 21.27 1.50
CA VAL A 242 -24.21 21.55 1.61
C VAL A 242 -23.67 22.04 0.27
N LYS A 243 -22.84 23.06 0.33
CA LYS A 243 -21.99 23.49 -0.78
C LYS A 243 -20.54 23.38 -0.37
N MET A 244 -19.77 22.57 -1.09
CA MET A 244 -18.33 22.47 -0.93
C MET A 244 -17.64 22.99 -2.18
N SER A 245 -16.50 23.64 -2.01
CA SER A 245 -15.66 24.10 -3.10
C SER A 245 -14.21 23.76 -2.80
N VAL A 246 -13.52 23.12 -3.73
CA VAL A 246 -12.10 22.76 -3.61
C VAL A 246 -11.31 23.56 -4.63
N HIS A 247 -10.28 24.25 -4.14
CA HIS A 247 -9.36 25.05 -4.93
C HIS A 247 -7.93 24.60 -4.65
N ASN A 248 -7.45 23.67 -5.47
CA ASN A 248 -6.08 23.17 -5.41
C ASN A 248 -5.37 23.47 -6.74
N VAL A 249 -4.05 23.51 -6.70
CA VAL A 249 -3.21 23.81 -7.88
C VAL A 249 -2.25 22.64 -8.12
N MET A 250 -2.22 22.14 -9.34
CA MET A 250 -1.21 21.22 -9.81
C MET A 250 0.09 21.98 -10.07
N THR A 251 1.19 21.51 -9.50
CA THR A 251 2.48 22.16 -9.58
C THR A 251 3.57 21.14 -9.90
N PRO A 252 4.38 21.35 -10.95
CA PRO A 252 5.59 20.55 -11.16
C PRO A 252 6.58 20.79 -10.01
N VAL A 253 7.07 19.71 -9.41
CA VAL A 253 7.97 19.75 -8.26
C VAL A 253 9.19 18.87 -8.53
N LEU A 254 10.37 19.37 -8.20
CA LEU A 254 11.59 18.60 -8.20
C LEU A 254 11.61 17.68 -6.97
N LEU A 255 11.58 16.39 -7.19
CA LEU A 255 11.73 15.36 -6.17
C LEU A 255 13.15 14.82 -6.18
N ASN A 256 13.73 14.60 -5.01
CA ASN A 256 15.08 14.07 -4.86
C ASN A 256 15.06 12.79 -4.03
N ASN A 257 15.26 11.66 -4.67
CA ASN A 257 15.51 10.38 -4.01
C ASN A 257 17.00 10.26 -3.70
N ILE A 258 17.34 9.89 -2.49
CA ILE A 258 18.72 9.78 -2.01
C ILE A 258 19.07 8.31 -1.87
N PHE A 259 20.16 7.90 -2.51
CA PHE A 259 20.62 6.52 -2.57
C PHE A 259 22.00 6.37 -1.93
N SER A 260 22.19 5.25 -1.24
CA SER A 260 23.50 4.86 -0.76
C SER A 260 23.62 3.33 -0.77
N SER A 261 24.73 2.79 -1.24
CA SER A 261 24.89 1.36 -1.42
C SER A 261 26.19 0.82 -0.86
N LEU A 262 26.13 -0.44 -0.43
CA LEU A 262 27.27 -1.30 -0.12
C LEU A 262 27.32 -2.40 -1.17
N GLU A 263 28.43 -2.50 -1.88
CA GLU A 263 28.59 -3.43 -2.98
C GLU A 263 28.79 -4.86 -2.48
N GLY A 264 28.09 -5.81 -3.08
CA GLY A 264 28.23 -7.23 -2.82
C GLY A 264 29.53 -7.77 -3.44
N ARG A 265 30.11 -8.76 -2.79
CA ARG A 265 31.38 -9.36 -3.24
C ARG A 265 31.19 -10.33 -4.41
N ASP A 266 30.19 -11.22 -4.29
CA ASP A 266 30.03 -12.34 -5.22
C ASP A 266 28.98 -12.03 -6.28
N GLU A 267 27.89 -11.33 -5.90
CA GLU A 267 26.77 -10.97 -6.77
C GLU A 267 26.45 -9.47 -6.62
N PRO A 268 27.37 -8.57 -7.04
CA PRO A 268 27.18 -7.13 -6.86
C PRO A 268 26.01 -6.54 -7.66
N ASP A 269 25.54 -7.25 -8.67
CA ASP A 269 24.39 -6.89 -9.50
C ASP A 269 23.04 -7.30 -8.90
N GLN A 270 23.04 -7.96 -7.74
CA GLN A 270 21.85 -8.37 -7.01
C GLN A 270 21.70 -7.49 -5.76
N TYR A 271 20.53 -6.86 -5.60
CA TYR A 271 20.28 -5.84 -4.57
C TYR A 271 19.20 -6.25 -3.59
N ILE A 272 19.49 -6.10 -2.31
CA ILE A 272 18.47 -6.01 -1.26
C ILE A 272 18.23 -4.53 -1.00
N ILE A 273 16.99 -4.07 -1.16
CA ILE A 273 16.64 -2.65 -1.11
C ILE A 273 15.87 -2.36 0.19
N LEU A 274 16.31 -1.35 0.92
CA LEU A 274 15.60 -0.80 2.07
C LEU A 274 15.24 0.65 1.77
N GLY A 275 13.99 1.02 2.03
CA GLY A 275 13.53 2.36 1.77
C GLY A 275 12.66 2.93 2.88
N ALA A 276 12.69 4.25 2.98
CA ALA A 276 11.84 5.01 3.88
C ALA A 276 11.42 6.33 3.22
N GLN A 277 10.17 6.69 3.41
CA GLN A 277 9.64 8.00 3.02
C GLN A 277 10.31 9.09 3.87
N ARG A 278 10.73 10.17 3.24
CA ARG A 278 11.38 11.31 3.90
C ARG A 278 10.45 12.51 4.08
N ASP A 279 9.62 12.81 3.09
CA ASP A 279 8.71 13.94 3.11
C ASP A 279 7.53 13.74 4.05
N SER A 280 6.89 14.83 4.41
CA SER A 280 5.66 14.81 5.19
C SER A 280 4.93 16.15 5.07
N LEU A 281 3.63 16.12 4.84
CA LEU A 281 2.76 17.30 4.87
C LEU A 281 2.58 17.85 6.29
N GLY A 282 2.52 16.95 7.28
CA GLY A 282 2.52 17.29 8.70
C GLY A 282 3.91 17.14 9.34
N PRO A 283 4.02 17.15 10.68
CA PRO A 283 5.28 16.87 11.37
C PRO A 283 5.83 15.49 11.06
N GLY A 284 4.95 14.48 10.90
CA GLY A 284 5.26 13.19 10.33
C GLY A 284 6.22 12.33 11.13
N ALA A 285 6.15 12.34 12.45
CA ALA A 285 7.01 11.51 13.28
C ALA A 285 6.87 10.02 12.96
N VAL A 286 5.64 9.52 12.92
CA VAL A 286 5.33 8.14 12.50
C VAL A 286 5.40 8.01 10.98
N LYS A 287 4.83 8.96 10.25
CA LYS A 287 4.72 8.87 8.79
C LYS A 287 6.06 8.71 8.09
N SER A 288 7.07 9.46 8.51
CA SER A 288 8.38 9.46 7.84
C SER A 288 9.60 9.59 8.77
N GLY A 289 9.43 10.17 9.95
CA GLY A 289 10.56 10.46 10.84
C GLY A 289 11.25 9.22 11.39
N VAL A 290 10.49 8.31 11.97
CA VAL A 290 11.03 7.07 12.58
C VAL A 290 11.61 6.14 11.51
N GLY A 291 10.92 5.96 10.39
CA GLY A 291 11.41 5.15 9.27
C GLY A 291 12.74 5.64 8.73
N THR A 292 12.87 6.95 8.55
CA THR A 292 14.14 7.58 8.12
C THR A 292 15.25 7.38 9.14
N ALA A 293 14.95 7.49 10.44
CA ALA A 293 15.93 7.25 11.50
C ALA A 293 16.41 5.79 11.52
N ILE A 294 15.51 4.83 11.36
CA ILE A 294 15.84 3.40 11.29
C ILE A 294 16.68 3.11 10.04
N LEU A 295 16.32 3.69 8.89
CA LEU A 295 17.08 3.55 7.65
C LEU A 295 18.54 3.98 7.83
N LEU A 296 18.76 5.16 8.42
CA LEU A 296 20.10 5.69 8.67
C LEU A 296 20.88 4.81 9.66
N GLU A 297 20.23 4.29 10.68
CA GLU A 297 20.84 3.43 11.67
C GLU A 297 21.22 2.05 11.08
N LEU A 298 20.37 1.48 10.23
CA LEU A 298 20.69 0.26 9.50
C LEU A 298 21.87 0.47 8.54
N ALA A 299 21.89 1.57 7.82
CA ALA A 299 23.02 1.92 6.93
C ALA A 299 24.32 2.06 7.73
N ARG A 300 24.28 2.73 8.88
CA ARG A 300 25.43 2.85 9.78
C ARG A 300 25.91 1.48 10.28
N THR A 301 24.98 0.65 10.71
CA THR A 301 25.28 -0.68 11.25
C THR A 301 25.93 -1.58 10.20
N PHE A 302 25.35 -1.69 9.02
CA PHE A 302 25.92 -2.51 7.94
C PHE A 302 27.26 -1.95 7.43
N SER A 303 27.40 -0.63 7.35
CA SER A 303 28.69 -0.01 7.00
C SER A 303 29.76 -0.35 8.04
N ALA A 304 29.44 -0.30 9.33
CA ALA A 304 30.36 -0.69 10.39
C ALA A 304 30.72 -2.19 10.32
N MET A 305 29.77 -3.06 10.04
CA MET A 305 30.01 -4.49 9.86
C MET A 305 30.97 -4.77 8.71
N VAL A 306 30.80 -4.09 7.59
CA VAL A 306 31.70 -4.23 6.42
C VAL A 306 33.10 -3.76 6.76
N LYS A 307 33.25 -2.64 7.46
CA LYS A 307 34.56 -2.15 7.93
C LYS A 307 35.24 -3.12 8.90
N ASN A 308 34.47 -3.90 9.64
CA ASN A 308 34.97 -4.91 10.57
C ASN A 308 35.13 -6.31 9.94
N GLY A 309 35.07 -6.43 8.63
CA GLY A 309 35.39 -7.66 7.90
C GLY A 309 34.17 -8.44 7.39
N PHE A 310 32.94 -7.99 7.62
CA PHE A 310 31.78 -8.61 6.99
C PHE A 310 31.79 -8.35 5.48
N SER A 311 31.58 -9.40 4.70
CA SER A 311 31.55 -9.32 3.24
C SER A 311 30.23 -9.88 2.71
N PRO A 312 29.25 -9.05 2.39
CA PRO A 312 27.99 -9.52 1.84
C PRO A 312 28.19 -10.09 0.44
N ARG A 313 27.44 -11.14 0.10
CA ARG A 313 27.45 -11.70 -1.26
C ARG A 313 26.79 -10.74 -2.23
N ARG A 314 25.67 -10.14 -1.80
CA ARG A 314 24.80 -9.28 -2.60
C ARG A 314 24.87 -7.86 -2.10
N SER A 315 24.58 -6.93 -2.99
CA SER A 315 24.62 -5.50 -2.68
C SER A 315 23.43 -5.09 -1.79
N LEU A 316 23.68 -4.11 -0.93
CA LEU A 316 22.64 -3.45 -0.13
C LEU A 316 22.40 -2.05 -0.67
N LEU A 317 21.15 -1.68 -0.90
CA LEU A 317 20.76 -0.37 -1.37
C LEU A 317 19.81 0.29 -0.36
N PHE A 318 20.22 1.43 0.18
CA PHE A 318 19.45 2.25 1.11
C PHE A 318 18.88 3.45 0.37
N VAL A 319 17.59 3.66 0.47
CA VAL A 319 16.89 4.72 -0.29
C VAL A 319 16.04 5.58 0.62
N SER A 320 16.20 6.89 0.52
CA SER A 320 15.31 7.88 1.11
C SER A 320 14.41 8.45 0.02
N TRP A 321 13.12 8.11 0.06
CA TRP A 321 12.15 8.47 -0.96
C TRP A 321 11.51 9.83 -0.71
N ASP A 322 11.30 10.60 -1.77
CA ASP A 322 10.55 11.86 -1.77
C ASP A 322 9.12 11.65 -2.32
N GLY A 323 8.21 12.58 -2.06
CA GLY A 323 6.86 12.56 -2.61
C GLY A 323 5.94 11.47 -2.07
N GLY A 324 6.24 10.88 -0.91
CA GLY A 324 5.47 9.76 -0.37
C GLY A 324 4.03 10.11 0.02
N ASP A 325 3.79 11.28 0.55
CA ASP A 325 2.45 11.74 0.95
C ASP A 325 1.51 12.05 -0.23
N PHE A 326 2.04 12.06 -1.44
CA PHE A 326 1.28 12.24 -2.67
C PHE A 326 1.00 10.92 -3.41
N GLY A 327 1.16 9.79 -2.74
CA GLY A 327 0.94 8.46 -3.32
C GLY A 327 2.23 7.78 -3.77
N ASN A 328 3.25 7.77 -2.92
CA ASN A 328 4.55 7.12 -3.17
C ASN A 328 5.18 7.54 -4.52
N VAL A 329 5.11 8.82 -4.83
CA VAL A 329 5.49 9.34 -6.16
C VAL A 329 6.96 9.09 -6.44
N GLY A 330 7.86 9.45 -5.53
CA GLY A 330 9.31 9.27 -5.75
C GLY A 330 9.70 7.81 -5.97
N ALA A 331 9.17 6.91 -5.16
CA ALA A 331 9.44 5.48 -5.29
C ALA A 331 8.86 4.89 -6.59
N THR A 332 7.64 5.23 -6.92
CA THR A 332 6.96 4.68 -8.11
C THR A 332 7.59 5.18 -9.40
N GLU A 333 7.91 6.47 -9.49
CA GLU A 333 8.59 7.03 -10.67
C GLU A 333 9.98 6.40 -10.87
N TRP A 334 10.69 6.10 -9.78
CA TRP A 334 11.93 5.36 -9.86
C TRP A 334 11.71 3.93 -10.37
N LEU A 335 10.69 3.22 -9.86
CA LEU A 335 10.33 1.89 -10.34
C LEU A 335 10.00 1.89 -11.83
N GLU A 336 9.26 2.87 -12.30
CA GLU A 336 8.90 3.03 -13.72
C GLU A 336 10.14 3.23 -14.60
N GLY A 337 11.13 3.96 -14.10
CA GLY A 337 12.40 4.18 -14.80
C GLY A 337 13.27 2.93 -14.93
N TYR A 338 13.15 1.98 -14.00
CA TYR A 338 13.96 0.77 -13.94
C TYR A 338 13.17 -0.53 -14.11
N LEU A 339 11.92 -0.44 -14.52
CA LEU A 339 10.97 -1.55 -14.55
C LEU A 339 11.48 -2.79 -15.31
N SER A 340 12.15 -2.58 -16.44
CA SER A 340 12.68 -3.67 -17.27
C SER A 340 13.84 -4.43 -16.64
N MET A 341 14.49 -3.85 -15.62
CA MET A 341 15.70 -4.42 -15.01
C MET A 341 15.48 -4.93 -13.58
N LEU A 342 14.48 -4.40 -12.87
CA LEU A 342 14.30 -4.68 -11.44
C LEU A 342 14.10 -6.16 -11.13
N HIS A 343 13.32 -6.86 -11.93
CA HIS A 343 13.08 -8.30 -11.73
C HIS A 343 14.34 -9.16 -11.92
N LEU A 344 15.38 -8.61 -12.55
CA LEU A 344 16.68 -9.26 -12.75
C LEU A 344 17.70 -8.90 -11.67
N LYS A 345 17.48 -7.83 -10.92
CA LYS A 345 18.43 -7.23 -10.00
C LYS A 345 17.94 -7.10 -8.57
N ALA A 346 16.66 -6.79 -8.36
CA ALA A 346 16.11 -6.62 -7.02
C ALA A 346 15.65 -7.96 -6.45
N VAL A 347 16.28 -8.37 -5.35
CA VAL A 347 15.96 -9.61 -4.63
C VAL A 347 14.72 -9.42 -3.75
N ALA A 348 14.70 -8.35 -2.98
CA ALA A 348 13.60 -8.00 -2.08
C ALA A 348 13.64 -6.51 -1.73
N TYR A 349 12.51 -5.97 -1.32
CA TYR A 349 12.35 -4.61 -0.82
C TYR A 349 11.74 -4.61 0.57
N PHE A 350 12.32 -3.81 1.48
CA PHE A 350 11.81 -3.57 2.82
C PHE A 350 11.43 -2.11 2.98
N SER A 351 10.15 -1.85 3.27
CA SER A 351 9.66 -0.52 3.59
C SER A 351 9.71 -0.29 5.11
N LEU A 352 10.28 0.82 5.50
CA LEU A 352 10.34 1.27 6.89
C LEU A 352 9.28 2.32 7.22
N ASP A 353 8.33 2.53 6.33
CA ASP A 353 7.27 3.51 6.48
C ASP A 353 6.34 3.12 7.63
N GLN A 354 6.02 4.10 8.49
CA GLN A 354 5.12 3.90 9.61
C GLN A 354 5.51 2.72 10.52
N ALA A 355 6.81 2.52 10.70
CA ALA A 355 7.36 1.33 11.35
C ALA A 355 6.99 1.19 12.83
N VAL A 356 6.79 2.29 13.54
CA VAL A 356 6.51 2.31 14.98
C VAL A 356 5.30 3.19 15.26
N MET A 357 4.20 2.57 15.61
CA MET A 357 2.95 3.21 16.05
C MET A 357 2.53 2.75 17.44
N GLY A 358 3.23 1.79 17.98
CA GLY A 358 3.05 1.16 19.28
C GLY A 358 4.20 0.20 19.56
N ASP A 359 4.10 -0.63 20.57
CA ASP A 359 5.17 -1.55 20.98
C ASP A 359 4.68 -2.96 21.38
N ASP A 360 3.42 -3.29 21.09
CA ASP A 360 2.82 -4.55 21.53
C ASP A 360 2.69 -5.60 20.44
N VAL A 361 2.16 -5.25 19.30
CA VAL A 361 1.81 -6.19 18.21
C VAL A 361 2.60 -5.87 16.96
N LEU A 362 3.30 -6.89 16.43
CA LEU A 362 3.94 -6.81 15.12
C LEU A 362 2.96 -7.22 14.03
N SER A 363 2.88 -6.41 12.99
CA SER A 363 2.23 -6.75 11.72
C SER A 363 3.24 -6.65 10.59
N ALA A 364 3.25 -7.66 9.71
CA ALA A 364 4.07 -7.69 8.52
C ALA A 364 3.17 -7.73 7.28
N TYR A 365 3.13 -6.64 6.54
CA TYR A 365 2.44 -6.57 5.25
C TYR A 365 3.42 -7.00 4.18
N SER A 366 3.23 -8.18 3.61
CA SER A 366 4.29 -8.84 2.87
C SER A 366 3.82 -9.71 1.73
N SER A 367 4.70 -9.86 0.74
CA SER A 367 4.65 -11.01 -0.16
C SER A 367 4.81 -12.30 0.62
N PRO A 368 4.02 -13.34 0.33
CA PRO A 368 4.14 -14.63 1.02
C PRO A 368 5.47 -15.34 0.78
N LEU A 369 6.24 -14.95 -0.23
CA LEU A 369 7.59 -15.51 -0.47
C LEU A 369 8.56 -15.26 0.70
N LEU A 370 8.29 -14.24 1.53
CA LEU A 370 9.14 -13.83 2.64
C LEU A 370 8.75 -14.45 3.99
N VAL A 371 7.81 -15.40 4.01
CA VAL A 371 7.28 -15.96 5.26
C VAL A 371 8.31 -16.69 6.10
N ASP A 372 9.16 -17.51 5.51
CA ASP A 372 10.19 -18.25 6.25
C ASP A 372 11.26 -17.33 6.79
N LEU A 373 11.58 -16.29 6.03
CA LEU A 373 12.52 -15.25 6.45
C LEU A 373 12.00 -14.48 7.66
N LEU A 374 10.72 -14.12 7.66
CA LEU A 374 10.05 -13.48 8.79
C LEU A 374 10.01 -14.40 10.01
N ASP A 375 9.61 -15.66 9.83
CA ASP A 375 9.54 -16.65 10.92
C ASP A 375 10.89 -16.82 11.61
N ALA A 376 11.97 -16.97 10.85
CA ALA A 376 13.31 -17.07 11.39
C ALA A 376 13.74 -15.80 12.15
N ALA A 377 13.41 -14.61 11.63
CA ALA A 377 13.80 -13.36 12.25
C ALA A 377 13.05 -13.09 13.58
N ILE A 378 11.75 -13.34 13.64
CA ILE A 378 10.98 -13.12 14.89
C ILE A 378 11.39 -14.05 16.04
N ARG A 379 12.03 -15.19 15.75
CA ARG A 379 12.60 -16.10 16.74
C ARG A 379 13.90 -15.59 17.34
N GLN A 380 14.60 -14.68 16.68
CA GLN A 380 15.90 -14.15 17.08
C GLN A 380 15.82 -12.81 17.79
N VAL A 381 14.74 -12.06 17.63
CA VAL A 381 14.62 -10.69 18.10
C VAL A 381 13.74 -10.62 19.34
N GLU A 382 14.23 -9.91 20.36
CA GLU A 382 13.52 -9.69 21.60
C GLU A 382 12.32 -8.75 21.39
N HIS A 383 11.20 -9.07 22.05
CA HIS A 383 10.00 -8.23 22.02
C HIS A 383 10.26 -6.91 22.78
N PRO A 384 9.91 -5.75 22.19
CA PRO A 384 10.25 -4.45 22.79
C PRO A 384 9.56 -4.17 24.13
N ARG A 385 8.43 -4.81 24.40
CA ARG A 385 7.63 -4.61 25.61
C ARG A 385 7.84 -5.70 26.65
N HIS A 386 8.23 -6.90 26.24
CA HIS A 386 8.36 -8.09 27.09
C HIS A 386 9.81 -8.57 27.12
N ALA A 387 10.59 -8.04 28.04
CA ALA A 387 11.99 -8.42 28.22
C ALA A 387 12.14 -9.94 28.46
N GLY A 388 13.12 -10.54 27.81
CA GLY A 388 13.38 -11.98 27.90
C GLY A 388 12.47 -12.85 27.03
N GLN A 389 11.54 -12.28 26.28
CA GLN A 389 10.70 -12.99 25.32
C GLN A 389 11.02 -12.51 23.89
N THR A 390 10.98 -13.43 22.93
CA THR A 390 11.11 -13.08 21.51
C THR A 390 9.76 -12.65 20.93
N ILE A 391 9.78 -12.00 19.79
CA ILE A 391 8.56 -11.63 19.05
C ILE A 391 7.78 -12.88 18.64
N PHE A 392 8.44 -14.03 18.49
CA PHE A 392 7.81 -15.31 18.18
C PHE A 392 6.73 -15.71 19.21
N SER A 393 6.86 -15.31 20.48
CA SER A 393 5.84 -15.57 21.51
C SER A 393 4.46 -14.95 21.17
N GLN A 394 4.43 -13.86 20.43
CA GLN A 394 3.19 -13.31 19.87
C GLN A 394 2.63 -14.25 18.77
N ALA A 395 3.49 -14.70 17.85
CA ALA A 395 3.09 -15.61 16.79
C ALA A 395 2.48 -16.91 17.32
N GLU A 396 3.04 -17.46 18.38
CA GLU A 396 2.48 -18.66 19.04
C GLU A 396 1.08 -18.41 19.58
N ARG A 397 0.84 -17.28 20.23
CA ARG A 397 -0.49 -16.89 20.75
C ARG A 397 -1.52 -16.69 19.64
N GLU A 398 -1.09 -16.18 18.51
CA GLU A 398 -1.96 -15.90 17.36
C GLU A 398 -2.14 -17.09 16.42
N GLY A 399 -1.42 -18.20 16.64
CA GLY A 399 -1.55 -19.43 15.85
C GLY A 399 -0.57 -19.54 14.68
N GLY A 400 0.58 -18.88 14.76
CA GLY A 400 1.69 -19.02 13.83
C GLY A 400 2.04 -17.74 13.06
N SER A 401 3.22 -17.73 12.43
CA SER A 401 3.78 -16.57 11.72
C SER A 401 2.89 -16.09 10.55
N TRP A 402 2.10 -16.98 9.97
CA TRP A 402 1.14 -16.64 8.91
C TRP A 402 0.05 -15.66 9.35
N ARG A 403 -0.25 -15.58 10.65
CA ARG A 403 -1.23 -14.63 11.17
C ARG A 403 -0.64 -13.24 11.44
N ILE A 404 0.66 -13.16 11.67
CA ILE A 404 1.39 -11.89 11.71
C ILE A 404 1.48 -11.30 10.31
N MET A 405 1.65 -12.15 9.31
CA MET A 405 1.71 -11.76 7.91
C MET A 405 0.32 -11.37 7.39
N LYS A 406 0.24 -10.16 6.83
CA LYS A 406 -0.97 -9.58 6.25
C LYS A 406 -0.75 -9.27 4.77
N PRO A 407 -1.82 -9.20 3.97
CA PRO A 407 -1.71 -8.78 2.58
C PRO A 407 -1.13 -7.36 2.46
N LEU A 408 -0.36 -7.13 1.41
CA LEU A 408 0.07 -5.79 1.01
C LEU A 408 -1.14 -4.92 0.69
N TYR A 409 -1.12 -3.67 1.11
CA TYR A 409 -2.19 -2.69 0.87
C TYR A 409 -1.71 -1.56 -0.03
N LEU A 410 -2.64 -0.95 -0.76
CA LEU A 410 -2.36 0.00 -1.85
C LEU A 410 -1.47 1.19 -1.43
N ASN A 411 -1.68 1.74 -0.24
CA ASN A 411 -0.92 2.90 0.26
C ASN A 411 0.42 2.53 0.90
N SER A 412 0.75 1.23 1.00
CA SER A 412 2.05 0.78 1.51
C SER A 412 3.18 1.23 0.59
N GLY A 413 4.30 1.62 1.16
CA GLY A 413 5.53 1.84 0.41
C GLY A 413 6.09 0.58 -0.27
N ALA A 414 5.67 -0.59 0.19
CA ALA A 414 6.06 -1.88 -0.37
C ALA A 414 5.17 -2.35 -1.53
N TYR A 415 3.95 -1.85 -1.64
CA TYR A 415 2.94 -2.38 -2.56
C TYR A 415 3.37 -2.32 -4.02
N SER A 416 3.86 -1.19 -4.49
CA SER A 416 4.27 -1.03 -5.90
C SER A 416 5.45 -1.91 -6.28
N PHE A 417 6.33 -2.22 -5.36
CA PHE A 417 7.44 -3.14 -5.62
C PHE A 417 6.93 -4.54 -5.99
N THR A 418 5.94 -5.05 -5.30
CA THR A 418 5.36 -6.37 -5.61
C THR A 418 4.31 -6.29 -6.71
N ALA A 419 3.32 -5.42 -6.58
CA ALA A 419 2.16 -5.41 -7.48
C ALA A 419 2.45 -4.80 -8.85
N PHE A 420 3.41 -3.88 -8.94
CA PHE A 420 3.79 -3.21 -10.19
C PHE A 420 5.10 -3.74 -10.78
N ALA A 421 6.15 -3.90 -9.97
CA ALA A 421 7.48 -4.30 -10.43
C ALA A 421 7.78 -5.80 -10.31
N GLY A 422 7.00 -6.56 -9.55
CA GLY A 422 7.23 -8.00 -9.36
C GLY A 422 8.46 -8.31 -8.50
N VAL A 423 8.69 -7.52 -7.47
CA VAL A 423 9.75 -7.71 -6.48
C VAL A 423 9.12 -8.08 -5.13
N PRO A 424 9.59 -9.16 -4.46
CA PRO A 424 9.10 -9.48 -3.13
C PRO A 424 9.31 -8.32 -2.17
N ALA A 425 8.28 -7.88 -1.48
CA ALA A 425 8.35 -6.73 -0.60
C ALA A 425 7.63 -6.94 0.73
N MET A 426 8.11 -6.25 1.77
CA MET A 426 7.57 -6.30 3.12
C MET A 426 7.58 -4.92 3.76
N GLU A 427 6.50 -4.59 4.47
CA GLU A 427 6.41 -3.45 5.37
C GLU A 427 6.09 -3.95 6.78
N LEU A 428 6.97 -3.64 7.73
CA LEU A 428 6.85 -4.05 9.12
C LEU A 428 6.37 -2.90 9.99
N ARG A 429 5.50 -3.23 10.96
CA ARG A 429 4.93 -2.22 11.85
C ARG A 429 4.66 -2.79 13.23
N PHE A 430 5.13 -2.09 14.27
CA PHE A 430 4.65 -2.29 15.63
C PHE A 430 3.46 -1.38 15.91
N THR A 431 2.39 -1.98 16.42
CA THR A 431 1.16 -1.28 16.82
C THR A 431 0.78 -1.66 18.25
N GLU A 432 -0.29 -1.07 18.75
CA GLU A 432 -0.96 -1.45 19.99
C GLU A 432 -2.40 -1.86 19.70
N GLU A 433 -3.06 -2.45 20.66
CA GLU A 433 -4.50 -2.71 20.62
C GLU A 433 -5.29 -1.42 20.33
N ARG A 434 -4.81 -0.31 20.88
CA ARG A 434 -5.36 1.02 20.59
C ARG A 434 -4.65 1.63 19.39
N ALA A 435 -5.41 2.01 18.37
CA ALA A 435 -4.86 2.65 17.19
C ALA A 435 -4.14 3.98 17.52
N TYR A 436 -3.00 4.22 16.89
CA TYR A 436 -2.33 5.53 16.91
C TYR A 436 -3.10 6.50 16.00
N PRO A 437 -3.73 7.57 16.55
CA PRO A 437 -4.68 8.37 15.78
C PRO A 437 -4.08 9.57 15.04
N PHE A 438 -2.78 9.83 15.20
CA PHE A 438 -2.17 11.10 14.79
C PHE A 438 -1.52 11.07 13.41
N VAL A 439 -1.42 9.91 12.75
CA VAL A 439 -0.86 9.79 11.39
C VAL A 439 -1.65 10.67 10.42
N ASN A 440 -0.94 11.39 9.56
CA ASN A 440 -1.52 12.34 8.60
C ASN A 440 -2.27 13.52 9.26
N THR A 441 -1.90 13.86 10.48
CA THR A 441 -2.41 15.04 11.20
C THR A 441 -1.28 15.96 11.65
N PRO A 442 -1.58 17.22 11.98
CA PRO A 442 -0.58 18.14 12.57
C PRO A 442 -0.06 17.70 13.94
N LEU A 443 -0.69 16.71 14.56
CA LEU A 443 -0.33 16.21 15.90
C LEU A 443 0.64 15.02 15.88
N ASP A 444 1.04 14.55 14.71
CA ASP A 444 2.02 13.46 14.57
C ASP A 444 3.44 13.98 14.85
N THR A 445 3.73 14.21 16.14
CA THR A 445 4.99 14.75 16.62
C THR A 445 5.80 13.68 17.36
N THR A 446 7.12 13.88 17.45
CA THR A 446 8.01 13.01 18.22
C THR A 446 7.62 12.95 19.69
N SER A 447 7.22 14.09 20.28
CA SER A 447 6.78 14.15 21.67
C SER A 447 5.54 13.29 21.92
N ARG A 448 4.56 13.36 21.03
CA ARG A 448 3.36 12.51 21.08
C ARG A 448 3.70 11.04 20.99
N LEU A 449 4.54 10.67 20.05
CA LEU A 449 4.94 9.28 19.86
C LEU A 449 5.68 8.74 21.08
N GLN A 450 6.58 9.53 21.68
CA GLN A 450 7.24 9.18 22.94
C GLN A 450 6.24 8.99 24.08
N GLU A 451 5.24 9.84 24.16
CA GLU A 451 4.17 9.74 25.16
C GLU A 451 3.37 8.45 25.03
N VAL A 452 2.95 8.12 23.79
CA VAL A 452 2.24 6.87 23.45
C VAL A 452 3.06 5.64 23.86
N LEU A 453 4.36 5.68 23.61
CA LEU A 453 5.27 4.56 23.89
C LEU A 453 5.82 4.57 25.32
N GLY A 454 5.41 5.51 26.17
CA GLY A 454 5.94 5.62 27.54
C GLY A 454 7.46 5.77 27.60
N GLY A 455 8.04 6.48 26.65
CA GLY A 455 9.48 6.69 26.52
C GLY A 455 10.25 5.54 25.84
N ARG A 456 9.57 4.49 25.37
CA ARG A 456 10.20 3.30 24.76
C ARG A 456 10.39 3.38 23.24
N LEU A 457 10.35 4.57 22.64
CA LEU A 457 10.56 4.72 21.20
C LEU A 457 11.89 4.14 20.74
N GLY A 458 12.96 4.41 21.44
CA GLY A 458 14.30 3.91 21.10
C GLY A 458 14.38 2.38 21.14
N VAL A 459 13.82 1.76 22.16
CA VAL A 459 13.79 0.28 22.31
C VAL A 459 12.96 -0.37 21.21
N THR A 460 11.80 0.21 20.90
CA THR A 460 10.90 -0.33 19.86
C THR A 460 11.51 -0.17 18.47
N GLY A 461 12.08 1.00 18.18
CA GLY A 461 12.80 1.24 16.94
C GLY A 461 14.00 0.30 16.76
N ARG A 462 14.72 0.00 17.83
CA ARG A 462 15.81 -0.97 17.84
C ARG A 462 15.30 -2.38 17.51
N SER A 463 14.23 -2.84 18.14
CA SER A 463 13.65 -4.16 17.87
C SER A 463 13.23 -4.30 16.41
N LEU A 464 12.59 -3.27 15.84
CA LEU A 464 12.23 -3.28 14.42
C LEU A 464 13.47 -3.27 13.52
N GLY A 465 14.46 -2.46 13.83
CA GLY A 465 15.73 -2.42 13.11
C GLY A 465 16.47 -3.74 13.13
N GLU A 466 16.53 -4.41 14.29
CA GLU A 466 17.10 -5.74 14.42
C GLU A 466 16.35 -6.77 13.59
N LEU A 467 15.02 -6.69 13.56
CA LEU A 467 14.18 -7.59 12.79
C LEU A 467 14.43 -7.46 11.29
N VAL A 468 14.45 -6.25 10.77
CA VAL A 468 14.78 -5.96 9.37
C VAL A 468 16.24 -6.35 9.08
N GLY A 469 17.14 -6.02 9.97
CA GLY A 469 18.57 -6.35 9.84
C GLY A 469 18.84 -7.85 9.74
N GLU A 470 18.16 -8.67 10.54
CA GLU A 470 18.25 -10.14 10.47
C GLU A 470 17.80 -10.67 9.10
N MET A 471 16.68 -10.19 8.59
CA MET A 471 16.17 -10.60 7.29
C MET A 471 17.10 -10.17 6.15
N VAL A 472 17.57 -8.94 6.18
CA VAL A 472 18.49 -8.38 5.19
C VAL A 472 19.82 -9.12 5.22
N LEU A 473 20.34 -9.43 6.40
CA LEU A 473 21.59 -10.17 6.58
C LEU A 473 21.52 -11.55 5.91
N ARG A 474 20.42 -12.28 6.11
CA ARG A 474 20.24 -13.58 5.48
C ARG A 474 20.13 -13.49 3.97
N LEU A 475 19.36 -12.54 3.44
CA LEU A 475 19.24 -12.29 2.00
C LEU A 475 20.59 -11.89 1.36
N ALA A 476 21.41 -11.17 2.11
CA ALA A 476 22.73 -10.73 1.62
C ALA A 476 23.81 -11.81 1.72
N HIS A 477 23.66 -12.77 2.62
CA HIS A 477 24.73 -13.74 2.95
C HIS A 477 24.45 -15.17 2.49
N ASP A 478 23.24 -15.66 2.54
CA ASP A 478 22.92 -17.05 2.24
C ASP A 478 23.22 -17.38 0.77
N HIS A 479 23.78 -18.57 0.53
CA HIS A 479 24.09 -19.05 -0.81
C HIS A 479 22.84 -19.18 -1.67
N ILE A 480 21.78 -19.78 -1.12
CA ILE A 480 20.45 -19.83 -1.74
C ILE A 480 19.56 -18.81 -1.08
N LEU A 481 18.83 -18.07 -1.89
CA LEU A 481 17.87 -17.07 -1.42
C LEU A 481 16.79 -17.71 -0.57
N PRO A 482 16.57 -17.26 0.67
CA PRO A 482 15.58 -17.83 1.58
C PRO A 482 14.16 -17.36 1.24
N LEU A 483 13.72 -17.59 0.01
CA LEU A 483 12.38 -17.29 -0.48
C LEU A 483 11.58 -18.59 -0.63
N ARG A 484 10.37 -18.58 -0.11
CA ARG A 484 9.49 -19.76 -0.15
C ARG A 484 8.64 -19.76 -1.42
N ILE A 485 9.13 -20.44 -2.45
CA ILE A 485 8.51 -20.45 -3.78
C ILE A 485 7.14 -21.16 -3.85
N ASP A 486 6.85 -22.08 -2.94
CA ASP A 486 5.56 -22.79 -2.88
C ASP A 486 4.46 -22.02 -2.15
N SER A 487 4.78 -20.88 -1.52
CA SER A 487 3.82 -20.10 -0.72
C SER A 487 2.61 -19.60 -1.53
N TYR A 488 2.78 -19.30 -2.81
CA TYR A 488 1.65 -18.94 -3.69
C TYR A 488 0.73 -20.12 -4.03
N ALA A 489 1.20 -21.33 -3.97
CA ALA A 489 0.38 -22.53 -4.23
C ALA A 489 -0.81 -22.63 -3.26
N GLN A 490 -0.65 -22.16 -2.03
CA GLN A 490 -1.70 -22.19 -1.02
C GLN A 490 -2.89 -21.31 -1.39
N ALA A 491 -2.64 -20.09 -1.86
CA ALA A 491 -3.70 -19.16 -2.29
C ALA A 491 -4.47 -19.72 -3.50
N VAL A 492 -3.73 -20.29 -4.45
CA VAL A 492 -4.31 -20.90 -5.66
C VAL A 492 -5.10 -22.17 -5.31
N LEU A 493 -4.66 -22.93 -4.29
CA LEU A 493 -5.37 -24.12 -3.80
C LEU A 493 -6.76 -23.77 -3.26
N GLN A 494 -6.88 -22.70 -2.47
CA GLN A 494 -8.17 -22.25 -1.94
C GLN A 494 -9.14 -21.84 -3.06
N PHE A 495 -8.65 -21.13 -4.05
CA PHE A 495 -9.46 -20.77 -5.22
C PHE A 495 -9.87 -21.98 -6.06
N SER A 496 -8.96 -22.94 -6.27
CA SER A 496 -9.26 -24.20 -6.95
C SER A 496 -10.38 -25.00 -6.25
N ALA A 497 -10.39 -25.00 -4.93
CA ALA A 497 -11.45 -25.63 -4.15
C ALA A 497 -12.82 -24.95 -4.36
N GLN A 498 -12.85 -23.63 -4.45
CA GLN A 498 -14.08 -22.88 -4.77
C GLN A 498 -14.55 -23.17 -6.20
N LEU A 499 -13.65 -23.18 -7.18
CA LEU A 499 -13.98 -23.56 -8.56
C LEU A 499 -14.56 -24.98 -8.64
N ASN A 500 -14.01 -25.90 -7.89
CA ASN A 500 -14.46 -27.31 -7.91
C ASN A 500 -15.90 -27.43 -7.41
N LYS A 501 -16.32 -26.64 -6.43
CA LYS A 501 -17.71 -26.61 -5.95
C LYS A 501 -18.71 -26.18 -7.03
N HIS A 502 -18.30 -25.35 -7.97
CA HIS A 502 -19.11 -24.85 -9.07
C HIS A 502 -18.82 -25.53 -10.41
N SER A 503 -18.04 -26.62 -10.42
CA SER A 503 -17.52 -27.26 -11.63
C SER A 503 -18.64 -27.70 -12.59
N ALA A 504 -19.68 -28.34 -12.07
CA ALA A 504 -20.81 -28.77 -12.89
C ALA A 504 -21.57 -27.62 -13.54
N GLU A 505 -21.83 -26.54 -12.78
CA GLU A 505 -22.50 -25.37 -13.30
C GLU A 505 -21.66 -24.63 -14.34
N LEU A 506 -20.36 -24.47 -14.08
CA LEU A 506 -19.43 -23.86 -15.04
C LEU A 506 -19.35 -24.66 -16.34
N GLN A 507 -19.28 -25.99 -16.25
CA GLN A 507 -19.26 -26.87 -17.44
C GLN A 507 -20.55 -26.75 -18.24
N SER A 508 -21.72 -26.66 -17.58
CA SER A 508 -23.01 -26.47 -18.27
C SER A 508 -23.07 -25.16 -19.05
N ARG A 509 -22.26 -24.16 -18.65
CA ARG A 509 -22.11 -22.87 -19.34
C ARG A 509 -20.94 -22.83 -20.33
N GLY A 510 -20.32 -23.98 -20.61
CA GLY A 510 -19.16 -24.06 -21.50
C GLY A 510 -17.88 -23.46 -20.95
N LEU A 511 -17.77 -23.38 -19.61
CA LEU A 511 -16.58 -22.89 -18.90
C LEU A 511 -15.85 -24.10 -18.27
N SER A 512 -14.57 -24.26 -18.58
CA SER A 512 -13.78 -25.38 -18.05
C SER A 512 -12.78 -24.92 -16.99
N PRO A 513 -12.90 -25.39 -15.73
CA PRO A 513 -11.91 -25.10 -14.69
C PRO A 513 -10.66 -25.98 -14.79
N GLN A 514 -10.62 -26.97 -15.67
CA GLN A 514 -9.54 -27.96 -15.78
C GLN A 514 -8.17 -27.35 -16.02
N TRP A 515 -8.11 -26.27 -16.82
CA TRP A 515 -6.85 -25.58 -17.10
C TRP A 515 -6.23 -24.94 -15.86
N VAL A 516 -7.05 -24.41 -14.94
CA VAL A 516 -6.58 -23.88 -13.65
C VAL A 516 -6.02 -25.01 -12.80
N PHE A 517 -6.70 -26.13 -12.71
CA PHE A 517 -6.24 -27.30 -11.95
C PHE A 517 -4.93 -27.86 -12.49
N SER A 518 -4.80 -27.91 -13.82
CA SER A 518 -3.57 -28.34 -14.48
C SER A 518 -2.42 -27.38 -14.21
N ALA A 519 -2.63 -26.07 -14.39
CA ALA A 519 -1.62 -25.05 -14.16
C ALA A 519 -1.15 -25.00 -12.69
N ARG A 520 -2.08 -25.15 -11.73
CA ARG A 520 -1.74 -25.27 -10.31
C ARG A 520 -0.87 -26.51 -10.04
N GLY A 521 -1.23 -27.65 -10.61
CA GLY A 521 -0.46 -28.88 -10.48
C GLY A 521 0.95 -28.73 -11.07
N ASP A 522 1.07 -28.10 -12.22
CA ASP A 522 2.36 -27.81 -12.85
C ASP A 522 3.23 -26.89 -11.99
N TYR A 523 2.66 -25.84 -11.43
CA TYR A 523 3.36 -24.94 -10.52
C TYR A 523 3.88 -25.68 -9.27
N SER A 524 3.03 -26.46 -8.62
CA SER A 524 3.42 -27.21 -7.42
C SER A 524 4.52 -28.24 -7.71
N ARG A 525 4.41 -28.96 -8.83
CA ARG A 525 5.45 -29.91 -9.26
C ARG A 525 6.76 -29.22 -9.61
N ALA A 526 6.69 -28.07 -10.29
CA ALA A 526 7.88 -27.27 -10.64
C ALA A 526 8.59 -26.76 -9.39
N ALA A 527 7.86 -26.24 -8.41
CA ALA A 527 8.40 -25.78 -7.14
C ALA A 527 9.08 -26.92 -6.36
N GLU A 528 8.42 -28.07 -6.27
CA GLU A 528 8.96 -29.25 -5.59
C GLU A 528 10.20 -29.82 -6.30
N THR A 529 10.18 -29.85 -7.61
CA THR A 529 11.33 -30.32 -8.42
C THR A 529 12.54 -29.39 -8.25
N LEU A 530 12.31 -28.08 -8.25
CA LEU A 530 13.37 -27.11 -8.01
C LEU A 530 13.96 -27.26 -6.59
N GLN A 531 13.11 -27.44 -5.58
CA GLN A 531 13.56 -27.65 -4.20
C GLN A 531 14.41 -28.92 -4.07
N ARG A 532 13.98 -30.02 -4.67
CA ARG A 532 14.76 -31.26 -4.69
C ARG A 532 16.11 -31.10 -5.41
N ALA A 533 16.13 -30.37 -6.51
CA ALA A 533 17.38 -30.08 -7.23
C ALA A 533 18.35 -29.27 -6.36
N ILE A 534 17.85 -28.26 -5.64
CA ILE A 534 18.64 -27.47 -4.69
C ILE A 534 19.21 -28.35 -3.58
N ASP A 535 18.39 -29.20 -2.97
CA ASP A 535 18.78 -30.09 -1.87
C ASP A 535 19.88 -31.10 -2.25
N ASN A 536 19.93 -31.47 -3.52
CA ASN A 536 20.91 -32.44 -4.06
C ASN A 536 22.11 -31.79 -4.75
N SER A 537 22.24 -30.48 -4.73
CA SER A 537 23.31 -29.73 -5.45
C SER A 537 24.39 -29.26 -4.50
N ASP A 538 25.59 -29.06 -5.04
CA ASP A 538 26.68 -28.37 -4.34
C ASP A 538 26.43 -26.86 -4.37
N LEU A 539 25.95 -26.32 -3.27
CA LEU A 539 25.63 -24.91 -3.13
C LEU A 539 26.89 -24.02 -2.87
N HIS A 540 28.04 -24.65 -2.63
CA HIS A 540 29.31 -23.91 -2.52
C HIS A 540 29.85 -23.49 -3.88
N ASP A 541 29.40 -24.11 -4.97
CA ASP A 541 29.67 -23.61 -6.30
C ASP A 541 28.83 -22.35 -6.60
N PRO A 542 29.45 -21.18 -6.77
CA PRO A 542 28.73 -19.92 -7.01
C PRO A 542 27.85 -19.97 -8.27
N THR A 543 28.27 -20.65 -9.30
CA THR A 543 27.55 -20.78 -10.56
C THR A 543 26.24 -21.54 -10.37
N THR A 544 26.30 -22.65 -9.66
CA THR A 544 25.13 -23.50 -9.36
C THR A 544 24.14 -22.73 -8.47
N ALA A 545 24.61 -22.08 -7.41
CA ALA A 545 23.76 -21.29 -6.54
C ALA A 545 23.09 -20.14 -7.30
N ARG A 546 23.82 -19.40 -8.12
CA ARG A 546 23.28 -18.30 -8.94
C ARG A 546 22.23 -18.79 -9.94
N PHE A 547 22.43 -19.95 -10.53
CA PHE A 547 21.48 -20.55 -11.46
C PHE A 547 20.12 -20.83 -10.82
N TYR A 548 20.10 -21.37 -9.59
CA TYR A 548 18.85 -21.54 -8.84
C TYR A 548 18.27 -20.23 -8.35
N ASN A 549 19.10 -19.33 -7.82
CA ASN A 549 18.67 -18.04 -7.31
C ASN A 549 17.99 -17.16 -8.37
N THR A 550 18.43 -17.23 -9.61
CA THR A 550 17.82 -16.52 -10.73
C THR A 550 16.36 -16.94 -10.93
N ARG A 551 16.05 -18.23 -10.80
CA ARG A 551 14.67 -18.74 -10.87
C ARG A 551 13.85 -18.34 -9.66
N ILE A 552 14.41 -18.51 -8.46
CA ILE A 552 13.74 -18.17 -7.20
C ILE A 552 13.37 -16.68 -7.16
N MET A 553 14.30 -15.81 -7.51
CA MET A 553 14.14 -14.37 -7.48
C MET A 553 13.03 -13.87 -8.42
N ARG A 554 12.85 -14.55 -9.56
CA ARG A 554 11.88 -14.14 -10.58
C ARG A 554 10.46 -14.60 -10.32
N VAL A 555 10.20 -15.44 -9.34
CA VAL A 555 8.85 -15.98 -9.07
C VAL A 555 7.83 -14.88 -8.95
N GLU A 556 8.10 -13.86 -8.14
CA GLU A 556 7.18 -12.71 -7.98
C GLU A 556 6.85 -12.03 -9.31
N TYR A 557 7.85 -11.80 -10.15
CA TYR A 557 7.69 -11.16 -11.45
C TYR A 557 6.76 -11.95 -12.38
N TYR A 558 6.85 -13.28 -12.38
CA TYR A 558 6.02 -14.13 -13.24
C TYR A 558 4.55 -14.18 -12.82
N PHE A 559 4.20 -13.69 -11.64
CA PHE A 559 2.81 -13.46 -11.23
C PHE A 559 2.25 -12.11 -11.73
N LEU A 560 3.03 -11.31 -12.44
CA LEU A 560 2.52 -10.14 -13.16
C LEU A 560 1.85 -10.59 -14.46
N SER A 561 0.59 -10.20 -14.66
CA SER A 561 -0.11 -10.46 -15.91
C SER A 561 0.52 -9.67 -17.06
N GLN A 562 0.85 -10.36 -18.14
CA GLN A 562 1.35 -9.75 -19.36
C GLN A 562 0.22 -9.41 -20.36
N TYR A 563 -1.02 -9.70 -19.99
CA TYR A 563 -2.21 -9.57 -20.85
C TYR A 563 -2.99 -8.30 -20.58
N VAL A 564 -2.51 -7.45 -19.67
CA VAL A 564 -3.11 -6.15 -19.32
C VAL A 564 -2.11 -5.03 -19.53
N SER A 565 -2.65 -3.85 -19.86
CA SER A 565 -1.84 -2.66 -20.13
C SER A 565 -1.19 -2.12 -18.85
N VAL A 566 0.10 -1.82 -18.90
CA VAL A 566 0.82 -1.17 -17.78
C VAL A 566 0.27 0.22 -17.47
N VAL A 567 -0.22 0.92 -18.48
CA VAL A 567 -0.76 2.29 -18.35
C VAL A 567 -2.16 2.29 -17.73
N GLU A 568 -3.03 1.39 -18.21
CA GLU A 568 -4.41 1.31 -17.74
C GLU A 568 -4.55 0.51 -16.44
N THR A 569 -3.69 -0.49 -16.26
CA THR A 569 -3.72 -1.42 -15.13
C THR A 569 -2.30 -1.62 -14.59
N PRO A 570 -1.74 -0.63 -13.90
CA PRO A 570 -0.33 -0.68 -13.45
C PRO A 570 -0.06 -1.81 -12.44
N PHE A 571 -1.03 -2.16 -11.62
CA PHE A 571 -0.89 -3.21 -10.60
C PHE A 571 -1.29 -4.58 -11.18
N ARG A 572 -0.41 -5.12 -12.01
CA ARG A 572 -0.65 -6.32 -12.82
C ARG A 572 -0.54 -7.64 -12.10
N HIS A 573 -0.11 -7.65 -10.83
CA HIS A 573 0.07 -8.88 -10.07
C HIS A 573 -1.28 -9.60 -9.86
N VAL A 574 -1.36 -10.86 -10.26
CA VAL A 574 -2.65 -11.60 -10.23
C VAL A 574 -3.15 -11.91 -8.83
N ILE A 575 -2.29 -11.89 -7.81
CA ILE A 575 -2.68 -12.09 -6.41
C ILE A 575 -2.83 -10.76 -5.67
N HIS A 576 -1.86 -9.86 -5.77
CA HIS A 576 -1.82 -8.60 -5.01
C HIS A 576 -2.31 -7.39 -5.77
N GLY A 577 -2.47 -7.50 -7.09
CA GLY A 577 -2.84 -6.37 -7.95
C GLY A 577 -4.30 -5.95 -7.84
N ARG A 578 -4.69 -5.07 -8.75
CA ARG A 578 -6.06 -4.52 -8.85
C ARG A 578 -6.52 -4.58 -10.30
N GLY A 579 -7.74 -5.05 -10.51
CA GLY A 579 -8.38 -5.16 -11.81
C GLY A 579 -8.96 -6.54 -12.09
N ASP A 580 -9.55 -6.70 -13.26
CA ASP A 580 -10.23 -7.93 -13.67
C ASP A 580 -9.29 -9.16 -13.81
N HIS A 581 -8.00 -8.93 -13.92
CA HIS A 581 -6.99 -10.00 -14.02
C HIS A 581 -6.65 -10.67 -12.69
N THR A 582 -7.13 -10.14 -11.56
CA THR A 582 -6.77 -10.62 -10.23
C THR A 582 -7.59 -11.81 -9.79
N LEU A 583 -6.99 -12.61 -8.91
CA LEU A 583 -7.64 -13.74 -8.26
C LEU A 583 -8.86 -13.29 -7.43
N SER A 584 -8.76 -12.13 -6.75
CA SER A 584 -9.87 -11.55 -5.98
C SER A 584 -11.07 -11.25 -6.88
N ALA A 585 -10.85 -10.59 -8.02
CA ALA A 585 -11.92 -10.29 -8.97
C ALA A 585 -12.57 -11.56 -9.54
N LEU A 586 -11.77 -12.57 -9.80
CA LEU A 586 -12.23 -13.86 -10.29
C LEU A 586 -13.07 -14.60 -9.23
N ALA A 587 -12.63 -14.58 -7.97
CA ALA A 587 -13.36 -15.18 -6.85
C ALA A 587 -14.69 -14.45 -6.55
N GLU A 588 -14.68 -13.13 -6.59
CA GLU A 588 -15.90 -12.30 -6.44
C GLU A 588 -16.92 -12.58 -7.55
N HIS A 589 -16.45 -12.68 -8.79
CA HIS A 589 -17.30 -13.01 -9.93
C HIS A 589 -17.91 -14.43 -9.80
N LEU A 590 -17.08 -15.41 -9.39
CA LEU A 590 -17.55 -16.77 -9.13
C LEU A 590 -18.64 -16.81 -8.05
N ALA A 591 -18.51 -16.01 -7.01
CA ALA A 591 -19.48 -15.92 -5.92
C ALA A 591 -20.86 -15.44 -6.40
N LEU A 592 -20.96 -14.71 -7.52
CA LEU A 592 -22.22 -14.26 -8.12
C LEU A 592 -23.09 -15.43 -8.57
N LEU A 593 -22.53 -16.60 -8.89
CA LEU A 593 -23.31 -17.80 -9.22
C LEU A 593 -24.27 -18.19 -8.09
N THR A 594 -23.92 -17.92 -6.86
CA THR A 594 -24.74 -18.20 -5.68
C THR A 594 -25.53 -16.98 -5.21
N SER A 595 -24.91 -15.78 -5.22
CA SER A 595 -25.52 -14.58 -4.63
C SER A 595 -26.42 -13.81 -5.60
N ASP A 596 -26.07 -13.75 -6.87
CA ASP A 596 -26.81 -12.99 -7.90
C ASP A 596 -26.50 -13.56 -9.31
N PRO A 597 -27.10 -14.72 -9.67
CA PRO A 597 -26.77 -15.42 -10.92
C PRO A 597 -27.04 -14.60 -12.19
N GLU A 598 -27.95 -13.63 -12.14
CA GLU A 598 -28.29 -12.78 -13.28
C GLU A 598 -27.16 -11.82 -13.66
N ARG A 599 -26.31 -11.45 -12.67
CA ARG A 599 -25.15 -10.60 -12.88
C ARG A 599 -23.89 -11.34 -13.32
N PHE A 600 -23.93 -12.67 -13.36
CA PHE A 600 -22.80 -13.47 -13.80
C PHE A 600 -22.60 -13.33 -15.33
N ASP A 601 -21.47 -12.79 -15.72
CA ASP A 601 -21.09 -12.58 -17.12
C ASP A 601 -20.10 -13.68 -17.57
N GLU A 602 -20.58 -14.63 -18.35
CA GLU A 602 -19.80 -15.77 -18.82
C GLU A 602 -18.59 -15.37 -19.68
N LYS A 603 -18.75 -14.36 -20.52
CA LYS A 603 -17.66 -13.89 -21.40
C LYS A 603 -16.54 -13.24 -20.59
N ARG A 604 -16.92 -12.39 -19.63
CA ARG A 604 -15.99 -11.75 -18.71
C ARG A 604 -15.29 -12.79 -17.84
N PHE A 605 -16.03 -13.74 -17.28
CA PHE A 605 -15.46 -14.80 -16.43
C PHE A 605 -14.47 -15.67 -17.22
N ARG A 606 -14.80 -16.04 -18.46
CA ARG A 606 -13.91 -16.81 -19.34
C ARG A 606 -12.59 -16.08 -19.58
N ARG A 607 -12.64 -14.78 -19.83
CA ARG A 607 -11.44 -13.95 -20.03
C ARG A 607 -10.61 -13.82 -18.75
N GLN A 608 -11.25 -13.57 -17.60
CA GLN A 608 -10.58 -13.53 -16.29
C GLN A 608 -9.88 -14.87 -15.99
N LEU A 609 -10.57 -15.96 -16.19
CA LEU A 609 -10.05 -17.30 -15.96
C LEU A 609 -8.84 -17.60 -16.86
N ALA A 610 -8.91 -17.20 -18.13
CA ALA A 610 -7.82 -17.36 -19.09
C ALA A 610 -6.58 -16.56 -18.67
N PHE A 611 -6.73 -15.31 -18.32
CA PHE A 611 -5.61 -14.44 -17.90
C PHE A 611 -4.91 -14.99 -16.64
N PHE A 612 -5.69 -15.41 -15.67
CA PHE A 612 -5.15 -16.03 -14.47
C PHE A 612 -4.44 -17.35 -14.75
N THR A 613 -5.05 -18.23 -15.52
CA THR A 613 -4.49 -19.54 -15.87
C THR A 613 -3.18 -19.41 -16.64
N TRP A 614 -3.14 -18.53 -17.65
CA TRP A 614 -1.94 -18.31 -18.45
C TRP A 614 -0.80 -17.71 -17.63
N THR A 615 -1.11 -16.81 -16.72
CA THR A 615 -0.11 -16.23 -15.82
C THR A 615 0.45 -17.28 -14.88
N LEU A 616 -0.39 -18.11 -14.30
CA LEU A 616 0.02 -19.21 -13.40
C LEU A 616 0.86 -20.26 -14.16
N GLN A 617 0.46 -20.62 -15.39
CA GLN A 617 1.23 -21.53 -16.23
C GLN A 617 2.60 -20.93 -16.60
N GLY A 618 2.65 -19.64 -16.89
CA GLY A 618 3.91 -18.93 -17.14
C GLY A 618 4.85 -18.98 -15.92
N ALA A 619 4.33 -18.82 -14.71
CA ALA A 619 5.10 -18.95 -13.48
C ALA A 619 5.63 -20.37 -13.29
N ALA A 620 4.82 -21.40 -13.55
CA ALA A 620 5.25 -22.79 -13.51
C ALA A 620 6.38 -23.09 -14.52
N ASN A 621 6.24 -22.60 -15.74
CA ASN A 621 7.25 -22.77 -16.79
C ASN A 621 8.57 -22.08 -16.43
N ALA A 622 8.50 -20.90 -15.80
CA ALA A 622 9.68 -20.18 -15.34
C ALA A 622 10.45 -20.93 -14.25
N LEU A 623 9.73 -21.58 -13.33
CA LEU A 623 10.35 -22.42 -12.29
C LEU A 623 11.07 -23.64 -12.84
N THR A 624 10.58 -24.23 -13.92
CA THR A 624 11.24 -25.39 -14.55
C THR A 624 12.57 -24.99 -15.20
N GLY A 625 12.73 -23.72 -15.56
CA GLY A 625 13.94 -23.19 -16.20
C GLY A 625 14.19 -23.71 -17.63
N ASP A 626 13.25 -24.45 -18.18
CA ASP A 626 13.46 -25.29 -19.35
C ASP A 626 12.57 -24.84 -20.52
N VAL A 627 12.76 -23.57 -20.92
CA VAL A 627 12.05 -22.98 -22.08
C VAL A 627 12.34 -23.78 -23.36
N TRP A 628 13.48 -24.43 -23.43
CA TRP A 628 13.92 -25.19 -24.61
C TRP A 628 13.47 -26.65 -24.63
N SER A 629 13.10 -27.24 -23.49
CA SER A 629 12.68 -28.64 -23.44
C SER A 629 11.35 -28.87 -24.15
N ILE A 630 10.48 -27.89 -24.16
CA ILE A 630 9.19 -27.96 -24.86
C ILE A 630 9.41 -28.09 -26.38
N HIS A 631 10.40 -27.44 -26.93
CA HIS A 631 10.74 -27.51 -28.36
C HIS A 631 11.55 -28.77 -28.72
N ASN A 632 12.36 -29.26 -27.82
CA ASN A 632 13.20 -30.46 -28.07
C ASN A 632 12.43 -31.78 -27.95
N THR A 633 11.35 -31.84 -27.18
CA THR A 633 10.52 -33.06 -27.06
C THR A 633 9.67 -33.30 -28.30
N TYR A 634 9.37 -32.29 -29.10
CA TYR A 634 8.58 -32.47 -30.34
C TYR A 634 9.41 -32.84 -31.56
N THR A 635 10.73 -32.74 -31.50
CA THR A 635 11.65 -33.04 -32.62
C THR A 635 12.10 -34.51 -32.64
N PHE A 636 11.77 -35.30 -31.64
CA PHE A 636 12.20 -36.71 -31.56
C PHE A 636 11.08 -37.77 -31.78
N THR A 637 9.91 -37.32 -32.23
CA THR A 637 8.81 -38.24 -32.63
C THR A 637 8.60 -38.23 -34.13
N HIS A 638 9.67 -38.50 -34.89
CA HIS A 638 9.60 -38.92 -36.30
C HIS A 638 10.43 -40.16 -36.51
#